data_4658926fc758e280790e2fba64c115d1
#
_entry.id   4658926fc758e280790e2fba64c115d1
#
_cell.length_a   1.000
_cell.length_b   1.000
_cell.length_c   1.000
_cell.angle_alpha   90.00
_cell.angle_beta   90.00
_cell.angle_gamma   90.00
#
_symmetry.space_group_name_H-M   'P 1'
#
loop_
_entity.id
_entity.type
_entity.pdbx_description
1 polymer ?
#
loop_
_entity_poly.entity_id
_entity_poly.type
_entity_poly.pdbx_seq_one_letter_code
_entity_poly.pdbx_strand_id
1 'polypeptide(L)'
;MLRSLAVIAVLVLIGCSQARDETRDWGPDRLYYAAREEMDGKNYQKAIGYYQKLESRYPYGRFAQQAQLDTAYAYWKDGDPGLALAACDRFIREHPNHANVDYAYYLKGRINFNEDLGLLGFISRKDLSERDPLAAREAFDAFKTLVTRFPHSRYAKDAEARMKYLVNALAAHETHVAEYYYRRAAYVAAVNRAQLVLTTYPQAPAIERALVVMVKSYDQMGLETLRDDTERTLKENFPDSKLAVRDNRRSWWMFW
;
A
#
# COMPACT_ATOMS: atom_id res chain seq x y z
N MET A 1 62.81 11.99 -6.32
CA MET A 1 61.66 11.41 -5.53
C MET A 1 61.01 12.44 -4.60
N LEU A 2 61.71 13.25 -3.81
CA LEU A 2 61.07 14.24 -2.92
C LEU A 2 60.24 15.33 -3.66
N ARG A 3 60.72 15.79 -4.82
CA ARG A 3 60.00 16.81 -5.64
C ARG A 3 58.70 16.27 -6.26
N SER A 4 58.64 14.99 -6.61
CA SER A 4 57.44 14.35 -7.13
C SER A 4 56.39 14.14 -6.04
N LEU A 5 56.79 13.83 -4.81
CA LEU A 5 55.91 13.71 -3.64
C LEU A 5 55.30 15.07 -3.25
N ALA A 6 56.05 16.16 -3.34
CA ALA A 6 55.56 17.51 -3.05
C ALA A 6 54.45 17.96 -4.06
N VAL A 7 54.63 17.63 -5.34
CA VAL A 7 53.63 17.96 -6.39
C VAL A 7 52.33 17.16 -6.19
N ILE A 8 52.40 15.88 -5.80
CA ILE A 8 51.22 15.05 -5.50
C ILE A 8 50.50 15.57 -4.26
N ALA A 9 51.21 15.99 -3.22
CA ALA A 9 50.61 16.56 -2.01
C ALA A 9 49.89 17.90 -2.28
N VAL A 10 50.38 18.73 -3.18
CA VAL A 10 49.73 19.99 -3.59
C VAL A 10 48.48 19.72 -4.42
N LEU A 11 48.47 18.70 -5.29
CA LEU A 11 47.29 18.32 -6.07
C LEU A 11 46.13 17.75 -5.22
N VAL A 12 46.47 17.07 -4.12
CA VAL A 12 45.44 16.56 -3.19
C VAL A 12 44.79 17.68 -2.37
N LEU A 13 45.47 18.77 -2.10
CA LEU A 13 44.95 19.92 -1.36
C LEU A 13 44.03 20.83 -2.17
N ILE A 14 44.07 20.77 -3.50
CA ILE A 14 43.22 21.57 -4.39
C ILE A 14 41.82 20.92 -4.58
N GLY A 15 41.66 19.63 -4.21
CA GLY A 15 40.41 18.86 -4.41
C GLY A 15 39.25 19.18 -3.47
N CYS A 16 39.45 19.97 -2.41
CA CYS A 16 38.40 20.41 -1.50
C CYS A 16 37.94 21.85 -1.80
N SER A 17 37.57 22.15 -3.03
CA SER A 17 36.76 23.35 -3.25
C SER A 17 35.36 23.06 -2.72
N GLN A 18 35.09 23.46 -1.50
CA GLN A 18 33.77 23.48 -0.89
C GLN A 18 32.85 24.28 -1.83
N ALA A 19 31.97 23.60 -2.56
CA ALA A 19 31.02 24.26 -3.42
C ALA A 19 30.29 25.33 -2.58
N ARG A 20 30.45 26.60 -2.93
CA ARG A 20 29.80 27.69 -2.21
C ARG A 20 28.32 27.43 -2.23
N ASP A 21 27.71 27.30 -1.05
CA ASP A 21 26.27 27.14 -0.96
C ASP A 21 25.61 28.45 -1.37
N GLU A 22 25.16 28.52 -2.63
CA GLU A 22 24.52 29.69 -3.22
C GLU A 22 23.25 30.10 -2.47
N THR A 23 22.67 29.17 -1.68
CA THR A 23 21.44 29.42 -0.92
C THR A 23 21.70 29.96 0.49
N ARG A 24 22.95 30.30 0.85
CA ARG A 24 23.34 30.67 2.22
C ARG A 24 22.48 31.83 2.79
N ASP A 25 22.20 32.80 1.96
CA ASP A 25 21.50 34.04 2.35
C ASP A 25 20.01 34.01 1.96
N TRP A 26 19.48 32.83 1.59
CA TRP A 26 18.08 32.71 1.22
C TRP A 26 17.19 32.59 2.45
N GLY A 27 16.10 33.39 2.48
CA GLY A 27 15.04 33.25 3.47
C GLY A 27 14.18 32.01 3.27
N PRO A 28 13.32 31.69 4.25
CA PRO A 28 12.49 30.48 4.21
C PRO A 28 11.50 30.46 3.04
N ASP A 29 10.97 31.60 2.65
CA ASP A 29 10.08 31.79 1.50
C ASP A 29 10.83 31.47 0.19
N ARG A 30 12.01 32.02 -0.01
CA ARG A 30 12.81 31.79 -1.21
C ARG A 30 13.23 30.34 -1.35
N LEU A 31 13.68 29.68 -0.26
CA LEU A 31 13.99 28.25 -0.26
C LEU A 31 12.78 27.40 -0.61
N TYR A 32 11.62 27.75 -0.04
CA TYR A 32 10.38 27.01 -0.31
C TYR A 32 9.94 27.11 -1.77
N TYR A 33 9.92 28.33 -2.34
CA TYR A 33 9.50 28.52 -3.72
C TYR A 33 10.49 27.93 -4.73
N ALA A 34 11.79 28.01 -4.46
CA ALA A 34 12.79 27.34 -5.28
C ALA A 34 12.61 25.81 -5.27
N ALA A 35 12.32 25.22 -4.11
CA ALA A 35 11.98 23.81 -4.02
C ALA A 35 10.72 23.47 -4.83
N ARG A 36 9.69 24.31 -4.77
CA ARG A 36 8.46 24.13 -5.54
C ARG A 36 8.70 24.18 -7.05
N GLU A 37 9.53 25.10 -7.52
CA GLU A 37 9.92 25.19 -8.93
C GLU A 37 10.62 23.91 -9.40
N GLU A 38 11.53 23.35 -8.60
CA GLU A 38 12.17 22.07 -8.91
C GLU A 38 11.17 20.90 -8.87
N MET A 39 10.20 20.91 -7.97
CA MET A 39 9.09 19.94 -7.94
C MET A 39 8.28 19.97 -9.23
N ASP A 40 7.92 21.16 -9.71
CA ASP A 40 7.15 21.36 -10.94
C ASP A 40 7.97 20.93 -12.17
N GLY A 41 9.30 21.14 -12.13
CA GLY A 41 10.26 20.63 -13.09
C GLY A 41 10.57 19.13 -12.98
N LYS A 42 9.96 18.42 -12.02
CA LYS A 42 10.22 16.98 -11.70
C LYS A 42 11.67 16.69 -11.25
N ASN A 43 12.40 17.69 -10.82
CA ASN A 43 13.76 17.57 -10.28
C ASN A 43 13.68 17.27 -8.77
N TYR A 44 13.10 16.13 -8.42
CA TYR A 44 12.70 15.79 -7.03
C TYR A 44 13.88 15.79 -6.07
N GLN A 45 15.05 15.29 -6.46
CA GLN A 45 16.26 15.29 -5.63
C GLN A 45 16.70 16.71 -5.26
N LYS A 46 16.65 17.64 -6.21
CA LYS A 46 17.02 19.03 -5.97
C LYS A 46 15.98 19.74 -5.09
N ALA A 47 14.70 19.46 -5.31
CA ALA A 47 13.61 19.96 -4.46
C ALA A 47 13.79 19.47 -3.00
N ILE A 48 14.07 18.18 -2.79
CA ILE A 48 14.37 17.61 -1.47
C ILE A 48 15.53 18.35 -0.81
N GLY A 49 16.60 18.61 -1.55
CA GLY A 49 17.76 19.36 -1.03
C GLY A 49 17.40 20.78 -0.55
N TYR A 50 16.54 21.50 -1.26
CA TYR A 50 16.06 22.82 -0.83
C TYR A 50 15.13 22.75 0.37
N TYR A 51 14.21 21.78 0.42
CA TYR A 51 13.35 21.56 1.59
C TYR A 51 14.15 21.19 2.84
N GLN A 52 15.16 20.34 2.72
CA GLN A 52 16.05 19.98 3.83
C GLN A 52 16.86 21.18 4.34
N LYS A 53 17.37 22.04 3.44
CA LYS A 53 18.03 23.30 3.82
C LYS A 53 17.06 24.24 4.54
N LEU A 54 15.83 24.33 4.08
CA LEU A 54 14.78 25.13 4.72
C LEU A 54 14.52 24.62 6.14
N GLU A 55 14.29 23.33 6.29
CA GLU A 55 13.99 22.71 7.57
C GLU A 55 15.18 22.84 8.56
N SER A 56 16.40 22.66 8.07
CA SER A 56 17.63 22.80 8.90
C SER A 56 17.88 24.24 9.38
N ARG A 57 17.60 25.25 8.55
CA ARG A 57 17.87 26.67 8.90
C ARG A 57 16.71 27.35 9.58
N TYR A 58 15.49 26.96 9.22
CA TYR A 58 14.25 27.58 9.65
C TYR A 58 13.25 26.51 10.10
N PRO A 59 13.53 25.79 11.21
CA PRO A 59 12.74 24.61 11.61
C PRO A 59 11.29 24.93 12.03
N TYR A 60 11.00 26.20 12.22
CA TYR A 60 9.69 26.64 12.71
C TYR A 60 8.93 27.50 11.66
N GLY A 61 7.62 27.46 11.74
CA GLY A 61 6.73 28.25 10.89
C GLY A 61 6.13 27.49 9.73
N ARG A 62 5.20 28.15 9.05
CA ARG A 62 4.36 27.53 8.00
C ARG A 62 5.15 26.92 6.85
N PHE A 63 6.26 27.53 6.47
CA PHE A 63 7.08 27.02 5.35
C PHE A 63 7.82 25.73 5.72
N ALA A 64 8.30 25.60 6.96
CA ALA A 64 8.94 24.39 7.43
C ALA A 64 7.95 23.22 7.50
N GLN A 65 6.77 23.45 8.08
CA GLN A 65 5.72 22.44 8.17
C GLN A 65 5.26 21.97 6.78
N GLN A 66 5.04 22.92 5.85
CA GLN A 66 4.66 22.55 4.50
C GLN A 66 5.80 21.86 3.75
N ALA A 67 7.04 22.28 3.95
CA ALA A 67 8.23 21.64 3.36
C ALA A 67 8.38 20.18 3.79
N GLN A 68 8.13 19.85 5.05
CA GLN A 68 8.13 18.44 5.53
C GLN A 68 7.13 17.59 4.75
N LEU A 69 5.92 18.10 4.55
CA LEU A 69 4.88 17.39 3.81
C LEU A 69 5.20 17.25 2.32
N ASP A 70 5.71 18.34 1.71
CA ASP A 70 6.11 18.34 0.31
C ASP A 70 7.35 17.44 0.07
N THR A 71 8.24 17.31 1.05
CA THR A 71 9.37 16.37 1.03
C THR A 71 8.89 14.92 0.97
N ALA A 72 7.84 14.57 1.73
CA ALA A 72 7.25 13.23 1.64
C ALA A 72 6.75 12.92 0.21
N TYR A 73 6.09 13.88 -0.42
CA TYR A 73 5.65 13.74 -1.81
C TYR A 73 6.82 13.64 -2.78
N ALA A 74 7.87 14.46 -2.57
CA ALA A 74 9.07 14.45 -3.40
C ALA A 74 9.78 13.09 -3.37
N TYR A 75 9.99 12.50 -2.17
CA TYR A 75 10.55 11.15 -2.04
C TYR A 75 9.73 10.10 -2.77
N TRP A 76 8.39 10.16 -2.66
CA TRP A 76 7.53 9.24 -3.37
C TRP A 76 7.70 9.33 -4.89
N LYS A 77 7.76 10.57 -5.43
CA LYS A 77 7.92 10.82 -6.87
C LYS A 77 9.33 10.52 -7.38
N ASP A 78 10.31 10.60 -6.51
CA ASP A 78 11.70 10.22 -6.80
C ASP A 78 11.92 8.69 -6.81
N GLY A 79 10.91 7.92 -6.39
CA GLY A 79 10.97 6.46 -6.37
C GLY A 79 11.46 5.86 -5.06
N ASP A 80 11.46 6.64 -3.98
CA ASP A 80 11.82 6.18 -2.63
C ASP A 80 10.61 6.14 -1.69
N PRO A 81 9.76 5.10 -1.80
CA PRO A 81 8.56 4.97 -0.97
C PRO A 81 8.90 4.82 0.53
N GLY A 82 10.05 4.25 0.88
CA GLY A 82 10.45 4.07 2.27
C GLY A 82 10.68 5.41 2.97
N LEU A 83 11.45 6.32 2.36
CA LEU A 83 11.65 7.68 2.88
C LEU A 83 10.37 8.50 2.85
N ALA A 84 9.53 8.33 1.84
CA ALA A 84 8.24 8.99 1.75
C ALA A 84 7.31 8.61 2.91
N LEU A 85 7.18 7.31 3.23
CA LEU A 85 6.39 6.83 4.37
C LEU A 85 6.93 7.34 5.70
N ALA A 86 8.25 7.28 5.89
CA ALA A 86 8.90 7.81 7.09
C ALA A 86 8.65 9.32 7.28
N ALA A 87 8.69 10.09 6.19
CA ALA A 87 8.40 11.53 6.22
C ALA A 87 6.91 11.81 6.54
N CYS A 88 5.97 11.03 5.97
CA CYS A 88 4.55 11.11 6.34
C CYS A 88 4.33 10.84 7.83
N ASP A 89 4.92 9.75 8.35
CA ASP A 89 4.79 9.37 9.76
C ASP A 89 5.40 10.41 10.70
N ARG A 90 6.53 11.00 10.32
CA ARG A 90 7.15 12.10 11.07
C ARG A 90 6.21 13.31 11.11
N PHE A 91 5.68 13.74 9.95
CA PHE A 91 4.76 14.87 9.88
C PHE A 91 3.51 14.67 10.74
N ILE A 92 2.89 13.49 10.67
CA ILE A 92 1.70 13.15 11.47
C ILE A 92 1.99 13.20 12.97
N ARG A 93 3.16 12.73 13.41
CA ARG A 93 3.56 12.78 14.84
C ARG A 93 3.87 14.20 15.32
N GLU A 94 4.58 14.98 14.52
CA GLU A 94 5.03 16.32 14.91
C GLU A 94 3.91 17.36 14.76
N HIS A 95 2.98 17.16 13.82
CA HIS A 95 1.93 18.11 13.46
C HIS A 95 0.53 17.50 13.40
N PRO A 96 0.04 16.83 14.49
CA PRO A 96 -1.23 16.06 14.45
C PRO A 96 -2.47 16.93 14.20
N ASN A 97 -2.39 18.24 14.44
CA ASN A 97 -3.46 19.20 14.28
C ASN A 97 -3.24 20.15 13.09
N HIS A 98 -2.27 19.88 12.22
CA HIS A 98 -2.01 20.71 11.06
C HIS A 98 -3.17 20.62 10.07
N ALA A 99 -3.48 21.74 9.39
CA ALA A 99 -4.61 21.80 8.43
C ALA A 99 -4.52 20.76 7.29
N ASN A 100 -3.31 20.31 6.92
CA ASN A 100 -3.07 19.33 5.86
C ASN A 100 -2.64 17.96 6.41
N VAL A 101 -2.94 17.63 7.68
CA VAL A 101 -2.60 16.31 8.22
C VAL A 101 -3.42 15.19 7.56
N ASP A 102 -4.63 15.51 7.10
CA ASP A 102 -5.46 14.64 6.29
C ASP A 102 -4.76 14.23 4.98
N TYR A 103 -4.06 15.17 4.33
CA TYR A 103 -3.26 14.87 3.15
C TYR A 103 -2.08 13.93 3.47
N ALA A 104 -1.47 14.06 4.64
CA ALA A 104 -0.39 13.13 5.03
C ALA A 104 -0.89 11.68 5.15
N TYR A 105 -2.07 11.46 5.75
CA TYR A 105 -2.71 10.13 5.77
C TYR A 105 -3.07 9.64 4.38
N TYR A 106 -3.62 10.54 3.55
CA TYR A 106 -3.94 10.21 2.16
C TYR A 106 -2.71 9.80 1.37
N LEU A 107 -1.62 10.58 1.48
CA LEU A 107 -0.35 10.28 0.80
C LEU A 107 0.23 8.96 1.26
N LYS A 108 0.23 8.68 2.57
CA LYS A 108 0.65 7.38 3.12
C LYS A 108 -0.15 6.22 2.53
N GLY A 109 -1.48 6.38 2.45
CA GLY A 109 -2.33 5.40 1.78
C GLY A 109 -1.98 5.24 0.30
N ARG A 110 -1.73 6.33 -0.43
CA ARG A 110 -1.36 6.30 -1.85
C ARG A 110 -0.02 5.63 -2.13
N ILE A 111 0.99 5.86 -1.28
CA ILE A 111 2.31 5.25 -1.40
C ILE A 111 2.21 3.72 -1.28
N ASN A 112 1.48 3.23 -0.26
CA ASN A 112 1.28 1.81 -0.03
C ASN A 112 0.28 1.17 -1.02
N PHE A 113 -0.64 1.97 -1.58
CA PHE A 113 -1.62 1.50 -2.57
C PHE A 113 -0.96 1.12 -3.89
N ASN A 114 0.20 1.65 -4.22
CA ASN A 114 0.97 1.48 -5.45
C ASN A 114 0.08 1.56 -6.71
N GLU A 115 0.05 2.71 -7.37
CA GLU A 115 -0.87 3.00 -8.50
C GLU A 115 -0.73 2.05 -9.70
N ASP A 116 0.39 1.36 -9.83
CA ASP A 116 0.57 0.28 -10.83
C ASP A 116 -0.42 -0.89 -10.61
N LEU A 117 -1.10 -0.93 -9.46
CA LEU A 117 -2.10 -1.92 -9.11
C LEU A 117 -3.53 -1.50 -9.50
N GLY A 118 -3.81 -0.19 -9.69
CA GLY A 118 -5.18 0.32 -9.81
C GLY A 118 -5.73 0.40 -11.24
N LEU A 119 -4.98 0.91 -12.20
CA LEU A 119 -5.47 1.15 -13.57
C LEU A 119 -4.80 0.25 -14.62
N LEU A 120 -3.55 -0.14 -14.41
CA LEU A 120 -2.82 -1.02 -15.32
C LEU A 120 -2.70 -2.45 -14.78
N GLY A 121 -3.03 -2.72 -13.53
CA GLY A 121 -3.12 -4.06 -12.95
C GLY A 121 -4.15 -4.93 -13.66
N PHE A 122 -5.18 -4.32 -14.27
CA PHE A 122 -6.13 -5.02 -15.14
C PHE A 122 -5.49 -5.50 -16.45
N ILE A 123 -4.46 -4.82 -16.93
CA ILE A 123 -3.71 -5.17 -18.17
C ILE A 123 -2.48 -6.04 -17.84
N SER A 124 -1.86 -5.81 -16.69
CA SER A 124 -0.79 -6.67 -16.16
C SER A 124 -1.44 -7.84 -15.43
N ARG A 125 -1.44 -9.03 -16.01
CA ARG A 125 -1.95 -10.30 -15.47
C ARG A 125 -1.29 -10.75 -14.12
N LYS A 126 -0.71 -9.85 -13.36
CA LYS A 126 -0.21 -10.11 -12.01
C LYS A 126 -1.30 -9.79 -11.01
N ASP A 127 -2.03 -10.82 -10.64
CA ASP A 127 -3.11 -10.77 -9.66
C ASP A 127 -2.57 -10.25 -8.31
N LEU A 128 -3.19 -9.21 -7.75
CA LEU A 128 -2.89 -8.68 -6.42
C LEU A 128 -2.95 -9.74 -5.33
N SER A 129 -3.71 -10.80 -5.57
CA SER A 129 -3.85 -11.94 -4.68
C SER A 129 -2.57 -12.78 -4.54
N GLU A 130 -1.55 -12.58 -5.40
CA GLU A 130 -0.26 -13.29 -5.35
C GLU A 130 0.85 -12.47 -4.66
N ARG A 131 0.58 -11.20 -4.28
CA ARG A 131 1.56 -10.31 -3.63
C ARG A 131 1.39 -10.30 -2.11
N ASP A 132 2.42 -9.81 -1.43
CA ASP A 132 2.38 -9.58 0.02
C ASP A 132 1.22 -8.62 0.38
N PRO A 133 0.24 -9.08 1.17
CA PRO A 133 -0.91 -8.27 1.56
C PRO A 133 -0.56 -7.14 2.55
N LEU A 134 0.69 -7.05 3.04
CA LEU A 134 1.07 -6.08 4.06
C LEU A 134 0.87 -4.65 3.58
N ALA A 135 1.40 -4.29 2.41
CA ALA A 135 1.23 -2.94 1.85
C ALA A 135 -0.25 -2.60 1.60
N ALA A 136 -1.05 -3.57 1.15
CA ALA A 136 -2.49 -3.37 0.97
C ALA A 136 -3.22 -3.11 2.31
N ARG A 137 -2.83 -3.78 3.39
CA ARG A 137 -3.36 -3.55 4.75
C ARG A 137 -2.95 -2.18 5.28
N GLU A 138 -1.68 -1.81 5.13
CA GLU A 138 -1.18 -0.48 5.54
C GLU A 138 -1.86 0.65 4.77
N ALA A 139 -2.10 0.47 3.46
CA ALA A 139 -2.87 1.42 2.66
C ALA A 139 -4.30 1.56 3.18
N PHE A 140 -4.97 0.42 3.45
CA PHE A 140 -6.32 0.40 4.00
C PHE A 140 -6.40 1.12 5.35
N ASP A 141 -5.47 0.87 6.28
CA ASP A 141 -5.44 1.48 7.61
C ASP A 141 -5.20 2.99 7.54
N ALA A 142 -4.33 3.45 6.63
CA ALA A 142 -4.09 4.87 6.40
C ALA A 142 -5.36 5.57 5.87
N PHE A 143 -6.02 5.00 4.84
CA PHE A 143 -7.27 5.53 4.30
C PHE A 143 -8.41 5.48 5.32
N LYS A 144 -8.55 4.39 6.08
CA LYS A 144 -9.54 4.25 7.15
C LYS A 144 -9.36 5.34 8.21
N THR A 145 -8.12 5.58 8.62
CA THR A 145 -7.82 6.65 9.59
C THR A 145 -8.22 8.02 9.04
N LEU A 146 -7.90 8.29 7.77
CA LEU A 146 -8.31 9.54 7.10
C LEU A 146 -9.84 9.70 7.13
N VAL A 147 -10.59 8.72 6.63
CA VAL A 147 -12.06 8.81 6.53
C VAL A 147 -12.72 8.95 7.90
N THR A 148 -12.20 8.24 8.92
CA THR A 148 -12.75 8.26 10.27
C THR A 148 -12.47 9.57 11.00
N ARG A 149 -11.24 10.10 10.89
CA ARG A 149 -10.83 11.30 11.62
C ARG A 149 -11.16 12.59 10.87
N PHE A 150 -11.19 12.53 9.54
CA PHE A 150 -11.37 13.70 8.66
C PHE A 150 -12.46 13.44 7.61
N PRO A 151 -13.72 13.17 8.01
CA PRO A 151 -14.79 12.78 7.08
C PRO A 151 -15.13 13.87 6.05
N HIS A 152 -14.82 15.13 6.36
CA HIS A 152 -15.03 16.26 5.45
C HIS A 152 -13.79 16.63 4.61
N SER A 153 -12.73 15.82 4.68
CA SER A 153 -11.55 16.00 3.82
C SER A 153 -11.92 15.81 2.35
N ARG A 154 -11.35 16.66 1.49
CA ARG A 154 -11.48 16.50 0.03
C ARG A 154 -10.98 15.16 -0.49
N TYR A 155 -10.17 14.46 0.29
CA TYR A 155 -9.61 13.15 -0.06
C TYR A 155 -10.49 11.98 0.42
N ALA A 156 -11.48 12.21 1.28
CA ALA A 156 -12.26 11.15 1.93
C ALA A 156 -12.98 10.25 0.90
N LYS A 157 -13.63 10.86 -0.08
CA LYS A 157 -14.37 10.10 -1.12
C LYS A 157 -13.47 9.20 -1.97
N ASP A 158 -12.28 9.66 -2.34
CA ASP A 158 -11.32 8.84 -3.08
C ASP A 158 -10.74 7.75 -2.19
N ALA A 159 -10.44 8.06 -0.92
CA ALA A 159 -9.98 7.08 0.05
C ALA A 159 -10.99 5.95 0.27
N GLU A 160 -12.30 6.25 0.39
CA GLU A 160 -13.37 5.25 0.50
C GLU A 160 -13.41 4.32 -0.71
N ALA A 161 -13.30 4.87 -1.92
CA ALA A 161 -13.28 4.08 -3.14
C ALA A 161 -12.07 3.11 -3.17
N ARG A 162 -10.89 3.60 -2.75
CA ARG A 162 -9.68 2.78 -2.64
C ARG A 162 -9.79 1.73 -1.55
N MET A 163 -10.37 2.05 -0.40
CA MET A 163 -10.64 1.08 0.66
C MET A 163 -11.51 -0.06 0.18
N LYS A 164 -12.59 0.22 -0.54
CA LYS A 164 -13.46 -0.82 -1.12
C LYS A 164 -12.69 -1.73 -2.07
N TYR A 165 -11.83 -1.16 -2.92
CA TYR A 165 -10.97 -1.93 -3.80
C TYR A 165 -10.00 -2.84 -3.01
N LEU A 166 -9.34 -2.30 -1.98
CA LEU A 166 -8.41 -3.04 -1.13
C LEU A 166 -9.09 -4.19 -0.40
N VAL A 167 -10.27 -3.97 0.16
CA VAL A 167 -11.08 -5.01 0.82
C VAL A 167 -11.36 -6.16 -0.15
N ASN A 168 -11.78 -5.86 -1.37
CA ASN A 168 -12.05 -6.87 -2.37
C ASN A 168 -10.79 -7.65 -2.77
N ALA A 169 -9.64 -6.96 -2.92
CA ALA A 169 -8.37 -7.57 -3.25
C ALA A 169 -7.86 -8.49 -2.13
N LEU A 170 -7.94 -8.03 -0.87
CA LEU A 170 -7.54 -8.82 0.30
C LEU A 170 -8.43 -10.07 0.48
N ALA A 171 -9.74 -9.93 0.30
CA ALA A 171 -10.67 -11.06 0.33
C ALA A 171 -10.38 -12.09 -0.78
N ALA A 172 -10.08 -11.60 -2.00
CA ALA A 172 -9.69 -12.47 -3.11
C ALA A 172 -8.37 -13.20 -2.82
N HIS A 173 -7.38 -12.52 -2.23
CA HIS A 173 -6.12 -13.13 -1.81
C HIS A 173 -6.34 -14.29 -0.83
N GLU A 174 -7.09 -14.07 0.26
CA GLU A 174 -7.37 -15.13 1.24
C GLU A 174 -8.14 -16.30 0.60
N THR A 175 -9.04 -16.02 -0.35
CA THR A 175 -9.76 -17.07 -1.09
C THR A 175 -8.81 -17.88 -1.97
N HIS A 176 -7.87 -17.25 -2.68
CA HIS A 176 -6.85 -17.96 -3.45
C HIS A 176 -5.95 -18.84 -2.57
N VAL A 177 -5.59 -18.36 -1.39
CA VAL A 177 -4.83 -19.14 -0.40
C VAL A 177 -5.67 -20.35 0.06
N ALA A 178 -6.98 -20.17 0.32
CA ALA A 178 -7.88 -21.27 0.67
C ALA A 178 -7.96 -22.31 -0.45
N GLU A 179 -8.12 -21.89 -1.70
CA GLU A 179 -8.13 -22.77 -2.87
C GLU A 179 -6.78 -23.51 -3.06
N TYR A 180 -5.66 -22.86 -2.79
CA TYR A 180 -4.35 -23.48 -2.81
C TYR A 180 -4.27 -24.63 -1.79
N TYR A 181 -4.69 -24.39 -0.54
CA TYR A 181 -4.70 -25.44 0.49
C TYR A 181 -5.66 -26.57 0.12
N TYR A 182 -6.82 -26.27 -0.43
CA TYR A 182 -7.75 -27.28 -0.93
C TYR A 182 -7.11 -28.21 -1.98
N ARG A 183 -6.44 -27.63 -2.99
CA ARG A 183 -5.70 -28.41 -4.02
C ARG A 183 -4.58 -29.27 -3.45
N ARG A 184 -4.03 -28.92 -2.29
CA ARG A 184 -3.01 -29.67 -1.55
C ARG A 184 -3.60 -30.69 -0.58
N ALA A 185 -4.90 -30.92 -0.59
CA ALA A 185 -5.63 -31.76 0.36
C ALA A 185 -5.49 -31.33 1.83
N ALA A 186 -5.04 -30.11 2.11
CA ALA A 186 -4.97 -29.51 3.43
C ALA A 186 -6.32 -28.88 3.80
N TYR A 187 -7.38 -29.68 3.88
CA TYR A 187 -8.76 -29.22 3.95
C TYR A 187 -9.06 -28.35 5.17
N VAL A 188 -8.52 -28.67 6.35
CA VAL A 188 -8.67 -27.85 7.56
C VAL A 188 -8.08 -26.46 7.36
N ALA A 189 -6.90 -26.37 6.75
CA ALA A 189 -6.28 -25.06 6.45
C ALA A 189 -7.08 -24.28 5.41
N ALA A 190 -7.64 -24.96 4.40
CA ALA A 190 -8.53 -24.36 3.41
C ALA A 190 -9.77 -23.75 4.05
N VAL A 191 -10.44 -24.49 4.94
CA VAL A 191 -11.61 -23.99 5.69
C VAL A 191 -11.23 -22.79 6.54
N ASN A 192 -10.14 -22.83 7.30
CA ASN A 192 -9.72 -21.72 8.15
C ASN A 192 -9.48 -20.45 7.35
N ARG A 193 -8.87 -20.54 6.17
CA ARG A 193 -8.67 -19.38 5.29
C ARG A 193 -9.97 -18.87 4.69
N ALA A 194 -10.85 -19.75 4.24
CA ALA A 194 -12.16 -19.39 3.73
C ALA A 194 -13.03 -18.73 4.83
N GLN A 195 -13.00 -19.27 6.05
CA GLN A 195 -13.67 -18.70 7.21
C GLN A 195 -13.20 -17.27 7.51
N LEU A 196 -11.88 -16.99 7.36
CA LEU A 196 -11.33 -15.66 7.54
C LEU A 196 -11.96 -14.65 6.55
N VAL A 197 -12.24 -15.08 5.30
CA VAL A 197 -12.94 -14.22 4.32
C VAL A 197 -14.32 -13.83 4.82
N LEU A 198 -15.10 -14.80 5.31
CA LEU A 198 -16.45 -14.55 5.79
C LEU A 198 -16.51 -13.62 6.99
N THR A 199 -15.56 -13.76 7.92
CA THR A 199 -15.53 -12.98 9.17
C THR A 199 -14.92 -11.59 8.99
N THR A 200 -13.90 -11.46 8.15
CA THR A 200 -13.14 -10.19 8.01
C THR A 200 -13.67 -9.31 6.89
N TYR A 201 -14.22 -9.93 5.82
CA TYR A 201 -14.65 -9.23 4.60
C TYR A 201 -16.10 -9.58 4.21
N PRO A 202 -17.09 -9.36 5.09
CA PRO A 202 -18.46 -9.89 4.94
C PRO A 202 -19.23 -9.36 3.72
N GLN A 203 -18.73 -8.33 3.04
CA GLN A 203 -19.36 -7.76 1.85
C GLN A 203 -18.55 -7.94 0.57
N ALA A 204 -17.44 -8.70 0.63
CA ALA A 204 -16.59 -8.90 -0.53
C ALA A 204 -17.20 -9.91 -1.51
N PRO A 205 -17.08 -9.70 -2.84
CA PRO A 205 -17.53 -10.67 -3.85
C PRO A 205 -16.86 -12.05 -3.72
N ALA A 206 -15.72 -12.13 -3.08
CA ALA A 206 -14.98 -13.38 -2.87
C ALA A 206 -15.66 -14.37 -1.91
N ILE A 207 -16.69 -13.94 -1.16
CA ILE A 207 -17.44 -14.79 -0.20
C ILE A 207 -18.06 -16.00 -0.89
N GLU A 208 -18.65 -15.83 -2.06
CA GLU A 208 -19.24 -16.93 -2.83
C GLU A 208 -18.20 -18.05 -3.06
N ARG A 209 -17.02 -17.71 -3.54
CA ARG A 209 -15.93 -18.68 -3.77
C ARG A 209 -15.40 -19.28 -2.48
N ALA A 210 -15.29 -18.49 -1.41
CA ALA A 210 -14.88 -18.97 -0.10
C ALA A 210 -15.84 -20.02 0.45
N LEU A 211 -17.14 -19.80 0.37
CA LEU A 211 -18.18 -20.77 0.75
C LEU A 211 -18.05 -22.06 -0.06
N VAL A 212 -17.84 -21.97 -1.37
CA VAL A 212 -17.62 -23.15 -2.22
C VAL A 212 -16.40 -23.96 -1.78
N VAL A 213 -15.29 -23.30 -1.43
CA VAL A 213 -14.09 -23.97 -0.89
C VAL A 213 -14.40 -24.67 0.42
N MET A 214 -15.19 -24.06 1.32
CA MET A 214 -15.59 -24.68 2.59
C MET A 214 -16.45 -25.90 2.35
N VAL A 215 -17.48 -25.82 1.51
CA VAL A 215 -18.36 -26.97 1.20
C VAL A 215 -17.54 -28.13 0.65
N LYS A 216 -16.67 -27.88 -0.34
CA LYS A 216 -15.79 -28.91 -0.92
C LYS A 216 -14.84 -29.50 0.09
N SER A 217 -14.29 -28.68 1.00
CA SER A 217 -13.37 -29.14 2.03
C SER A 217 -14.07 -30.01 3.08
N TYR A 218 -15.26 -29.63 3.53
CA TYR A 218 -16.05 -30.42 4.47
C TYR A 218 -16.49 -31.76 3.86
N ASP A 219 -16.85 -31.77 2.58
CA ASP A 219 -17.19 -33.00 1.84
C ASP A 219 -16.00 -33.96 1.80
N GLN A 220 -14.79 -33.49 1.52
CA GLN A 220 -13.57 -34.30 1.51
C GLN A 220 -13.18 -34.84 2.91
N MET A 221 -13.57 -34.14 3.98
CA MET A 221 -13.35 -34.55 5.36
C MET A 221 -14.45 -35.48 5.92
N GLY A 222 -15.55 -35.71 5.16
CA GLY A 222 -16.70 -36.48 5.63
C GLY A 222 -17.55 -35.77 6.69
N LEU A 223 -17.44 -34.44 6.79
CA LEU A 223 -18.16 -33.61 7.77
C LEU A 223 -19.51 -33.15 7.18
N GLU A 224 -20.45 -34.09 7.03
CA GLU A 224 -21.71 -33.88 6.30
C GLU A 224 -22.56 -32.73 6.86
N THR A 225 -22.72 -32.61 8.17
CA THR A 225 -23.50 -31.55 8.80
C THR A 225 -22.95 -30.17 8.45
N LEU A 226 -21.62 -29.97 8.56
CA LEU A 226 -20.97 -28.70 8.25
C LEU A 226 -21.03 -28.38 6.76
N ARG A 227 -20.90 -29.40 5.91
CA ARG A 227 -21.08 -29.27 4.45
C ARG A 227 -22.48 -28.76 4.13
N ASP A 228 -23.50 -29.44 4.65
CA ASP A 228 -24.90 -29.14 4.31
C ASP A 228 -25.33 -27.77 4.84
N ASP A 229 -24.90 -27.37 6.03
CA ASP A 229 -25.13 -26.05 6.60
C ASP A 229 -24.45 -24.96 5.77
N THR A 230 -23.21 -25.20 5.34
CA THR A 230 -22.48 -24.25 4.50
C THR A 230 -23.08 -24.15 3.09
N GLU A 231 -23.53 -25.29 2.51
CA GLU A 231 -24.20 -25.32 1.21
C GLU A 231 -25.55 -24.59 1.27
N ARG A 232 -26.30 -24.73 2.36
CA ARG A 232 -27.54 -23.96 2.58
C ARG A 232 -27.23 -22.46 2.62
N THR A 233 -26.22 -22.05 3.39
CA THR A 233 -25.78 -20.65 3.46
C THR A 233 -25.38 -20.10 2.08
N LEU A 234 -24.67 -20.90 1.28
CA LEU A 234 -24.31 -20.52 -0.08
C LEU A 234 -25.55 -20.31 -0.95
N LYS A 235 -26.51 -21.22 -0.93
CA LYS A 235 -27.74 -21.13 -1.73
C LYS A 235 -28.62 -19.95 -1.31
N GLU A 236 -28.75 -19.70 -0.02
CA GLU A 236 -29.54 -18.58 0.51
C GLU A 236 -28.98 -17.22 0.13
N ASN A 237 -27.64 -17.05 0.17
CA ASN A 237 -26.98 -15.78 -0.12
C ASN A 237 -26.63 -15.60 -1.61
N PHE A 238 -26.44 -16.68 -2.35
CA PHE A 238 -26.03 -16.69 -3.76
C PHE A 238 -26.88 -17.67 -4.58
N PRO A 239 -28.20 -17.43 -4.73
CA PRO A 239 -29.10 -18.34 -5.43
C PRO A 239 -28.74 -18.57 -6.90
N ASP A 240 -28.13 -17.56 -7.53
CA ASP A 240 -27.69 -17.60 -8.94
C ASP A 240 -26.25 -18.11 -9.12
N SER A 241 -25.63 -18.64 -8.07
CA SER A 241 -24.27 -19.15 -8.13
C SER A 241 -24.12 -20.25 -9.19
N LYS A 242 -23.20 -20.00 -10.13
CA LYS A 242 -22.81 -20.97 -11.18
C LYS A 242 -21.60 -21.82 -10.76
N LEU A 243 -21.09 -21.62 -9.54
CA LEU A 243 -19.94 -22.35 -9.04
C LEU A 243 -20.38 -23.77 -8.64
N ALA A 244 -19.76 -24.79 -9.28
CA ALA A 244 -20.05 -26.18 -8.97
C ALA A 244 -19.59 -26.50 -7.55
N VAL A 245 -20.52 -26.75 -6.65
CA VAL A 245 -20.25 -27.11 -5.25
C VAL A 245 -19.86 -28.57 -5.15
N ARG A 246 -20.62 -29.47 -5.81
CA ARG A 246 -20.32 -30.89 -5.85
C ARG A 246 -19.42 -31.19 -7.05
N ASP A 247 -18.23 -31.67 -6.78
CA ASP A 247 -17.48 -32.43 -7.77
C ASP A 247 -18.28 -33.74 -7.99
N ASN A 248 -18.99 -33.81 -9.10
CA ASN A 248 -19.78 -34.99 -9.42
C ASN A 248 -18.80 -36.09 -9.81
N ARG A 249 -18.00 -36.55 -8.85
CA ARG A 249 -17.24 -37.77 -8.99
C ARG A 249 -18.26 -38.89 -9.05
N ARG A 250 -18.78 -39.14 -10.26
CA ARG A 250 -19.33 -40.45 -10.57
C ARG A 250 -18.31 -41.44 -10.06
N SER A 251 -18.73 -42.19 -9.05
CA SER A 251 -17.91 -43.23 -8.44
C SER A 251 -17.28 -44.06 -9.54
N TRP A 252 -15.97 -44.12 -9.63
CA TRP A 252 -15.18 -44.87 -10.62
C TRP A 252 -15.64 -46.35 -10.71
N TRP A 253 -16.28 -46.87 -9.65
CA TRP A 253 -16.82 -48.25 -9.62
C TRP A 253 -18.13 -48.40 -10.43
N MET A 254 -18.76 -47.35 -10.98
CA MET A 254 -19.90 -47.48 -11.86
C MET A 254 -19.54 -47.86 -13.31
N PHE A 255 -18.29 -48.12 -13.60
CA PHE A 255 -17.81 -48.57 -14.91
C PHE A 255 -17.38 -50.05 -14.94
N TRP A 256 -17.75 -50.82 -13.95
CA TRP A 256 -17.60 -52.30 -13.94
C TRP A 256 -18.94 -52.99 -14.01
#